data_fe83a7fe2834bfbb0a6a5a560056a202
#
_entry.id   fe83a7fe2834bfbb0a6a5a560056a202
#
_cell.length_a   1.000
_cell.length_b   1.000
_cell.length_c   1.000
_cell.angle_alpha   90.00
_cell.angle_beta   90.00
_cell.angle_gamma   90.00
#
_symmetry.space_group_name_H-M   'P 1'
#
loop_
_entity.id
_entity.type
_entity.pdbx_description
1 polymer ?
#
loop_
_entity_poly.entity_id
_entity_poly.type
_entity_poly.pdbx_seq_one_letter_code
_entity_poly.pdbx_strand_id
1 'polypeptide(L)'
;MNIRVISVLLCAVCFCSCVERSEYWHTIKSVESYIEERPDSALVVLQGMNTRKLSEGEERAKYALYLSMAMDKNYIDRTDFDILQPAIDYYKENGSETDKQRTLYYKGRIYHNQGDDAAAMECYLKALDCGVKSDDIVTKARILVAQSNIYYSLMKWDKVCDVNLQAADIFYRLGRISSYINCNMKAVCGFIQQKEYGTAKTYLDRCSKYIEVMPAKTLGNYYSGYITYLIYDNFHRDTISKAVKGYVESVPKENIDYMTLANAYIKLEDFDNALEAASNYRRYRNTEPEHRYYVLLSEIYQKQGKYKEALQHYITFNKLNSASITPIFKDDTQFMEDKHILELQAMNERKDKNIAILLSAILCVTIICVAVYIRSRFRERAMKQSLAEQEAERYRMLYQQVEYEKENLSELLSQSSDLDKETRTVVAQRLELLNKFFAVYITNNSDINRSADKELEELLANKDAFMSSTRLAFTGSHPDFIKYLEKHNLTEWEIEYCCLYALGLKGKEVGTYIKLRSHYNISSEIREKLGLGETDTNLGIYIRKLLDRVS
;
A
#
# COMPACT_ATOMS: atom_id res chain seq x y z
N MET A 1 -48.76 39.95 18.71
CA MET A 1 -48.78 38.52 18.39
C MET A 1 -48.97 37.74 19.67
N ASN A 2 -50.07 37.01 19.81
CA ASN A 2 -50.56 36.44 21.08
C ASN A 2 -49.59 35.37 21.62
N ILE A 3 -49.22 35.50 22.93
CA ILE A 3 -48.35 34.54 23.66
C ILE A 3 -48.82 33.09 23.50
N ARG A 4 -50.15 32.87 23.35
CA ARG A 4 -50.73 31.55 23.06
C ARG A 4 -50.33 30.98 21.70
N VAL A 5 -50.11 31.81 20.67
CA VAL A 5 -49.69 31.37 19.33
C VAL A 5 -48.19 31.00 19.35
N ILE A 6 -47.38 31.73 20.12
CA ILE A 6 -45.95 31.42 20.32
C ILE A 6 -45.79 30.12 21.12
N SER A 7 -46.63 29.89 22.14
CA SER A 7 -46.61 28.66 22.96
C SER A 7 -47.06 27.44 22.14
N VAL A 8 -48.06 27.57 21.24
CA VAL A 8 -48.47 26.48 20.34
C VAL A 8 -47.44 26.20 19.28
N LEU A 9 -46.74 27.24 18.73
CA LEU A 9 -45.62 27.06 17.79
C LEU A 9 -44.39 26.42 18.48
N LEU A 10 -44.08 26.78 19.73
CA LEU A 10 -43.03 26.14 20.50
C LEU A 10 -43.36 24.66 20.83
N CYS A 11 -44.63 24.38 21.21
CA CYS A 11 -45.08 23.00 21.41
C CYS A 11 -45.09 22.18 20.10
N ALA A 12 -45.46 22.76 18.97
CA ALA A 12 -45.41 22.08 17.68
C ALA A 12 -44.00 21.75 17.23
N VAL A 13 -43.00 22.62 17.54
CA VAL A 13 -41.60 22.36 17.28
C VAL A 13 -41.03 21.27 18.19
N CYS A 14 -41.53 21.16 19.43
CA CYS A 14 -41.09 20.09 20.37
C CYS A 14 -41.67 18.71 20.02
N PHE A 15 -42.83 18.63 19.29
CA PHE A 15 -43.42 17.36 18.89
C PHE A 15 -42.86 16.78 17.57
N CYS A 16 -42.04 17.51 16.84
CA CYS A 16 -41.51 17.06 15.53
C CYS A 16 -40.17 16.29 15.58
N SER A 17 -39.70 15.82 16.75
CA SER A 17 -38.41 15.12 16.80
C SER A 17 -38.38 13.78 17.53
N CYS A 18 -39.49 13.11 17.69
CA CYS A 18 -39.45 11.68 18.02
C CYS A 18 -39.29 10.88 16.71
N VAL A 19 -38.09 10.73 16.24
CA VAL A 19 -37.78 9.68 15.25
C VAL A 19 -38.07 8.34 15.92
N GLU A 20 -39.10 7.66 15.46
CA GLU A 20 -39.47 6.33 15.95
C GLU A 20 -38.33 5.38 15.61
N ARG A 21 -37.59 4.92 16.63
CA ARG A 21 -36.43 4.03 16.49
C ARG A 21 -36.89 2.59 16.49
N SER A 22 -36.23 1.75 15.71
CA SER A 22 -36.54 0.32 15.64
C SER A 22 -36.13 -0.43 16.91
N GLU A 23 -36.60 -1.68 17.04
CA GLU A 23 -36.17 -2.63 18.08
C GLU A 23 -34.63 -2.84 18.12
N TYR A 24 -33.91 -2.58 17.01
CA TYR A 24 -32.46 -2.79 16.89
C TYR A 24 -31.62 -1.62 17.41
N TRP A 25 -32.21 -0.44 17.68
CA TRP A 25 -31.44 0.74 18.08
C TRP A 25 -30.51 0.48 19.28
N HIS A 26 -31.03 -0.15 20.32
CA HIS A 26 -30.26 -0.45 21.52
C HIS A 26 -29.14 -1.45 21.23
N THR A 27 -29.41 -2.44 20.38
CA THR A 27 -28.43 -3.44 19.97
C THR A 27 -27.30 -2.80 19.14
N ILE A 28 -27.63 -1.93 18.18
CA ILE A 28 -26.64 -1.19 17.38
C ILE A 28 -25.75 -0.34 18.29
N LYS A 29 -26.33 0.35 19.26
CA LYS A 29 -25.57 1.12 20.24
C LYS A 29 -24.71 0.24 21.16
N SER A 30 -25.18 -0.92 21.55
CA SER A 30 -24.39 -1.83 22.38
C SER A 30 -23.18 -2.38 21.64
N VAL A 31 -23.31 -2.62 20.31
CA VAL A 31 -22.17 -3.05 19.46
C VAL A 31 -21.01 -2.07 19.55
N GLU A 32 -21.26 -0.77 19.63
CA GLU A 32 -20.21 0.26 19.73
C GLU A 32 -19.27 0.01 20.91
N SER A 33 -19.77 -0.49 22.03
CA SER A 33 -19.00 -0.68 23.26
C SER A 33 -18.00 -1.83 23.18
N TYR A 34 -18.18 -2.81 22.29
CA TYR A 34 -17.32 -4.01 22.21
C TYR A 34 -16.77 -4.34 20.83
N ILE A 35 -17.15 -3.62 19.79
CA ILE A 35 -16.68 -3.87 18.41
C ILE A 35 -15.17 -3.77 18.25
N GLU A 36 -14.50 -3.01 19.13
CA GLU A 36 -13.04 -2.88 19.14
C GLU A 36 -12.35 -4.17 19.60
N GLU A 37 -12.94 -4.87 20.56
CA GLU A 37 -12.37 -6.05 21.21
C GLU A 37 -12.89 -7.37 20.64
N ARG A 38 -14.14 -7.37 20.16
CA ARG A 38 -14.85 -8.56 19.64
C ARG A 38 -15.54 -8.24 18.30
N PRO A 39 -14.77 -7.93 17.26
CA PRO A 39 -15.32 -7.56 15.95
C PRO A 39 -16.07 -8.72 15.27
N ASP A 40 -15.67 -9.97 15.52
CA ASP A 40 -16.35 -11.19 15.09
C ASP A 40 -17.78 -11.28 15.63
N SER A 41 -17.93 -11.11 16.94
CA SER A 41 -19.24 -11.08 17.60
C SER A 41 -20.11 -9.92 17.09
N ALA A 42 -19.49 -8.73 16.90
CA ALA A 42 -20.18 -7.58 16.33
C ALA A 42 -20.69 -7.86 14.92
N LEU A 43 -19.88 -8.50 14.08
CA LEU A 43 -20.25 -8.85 12.71
C LEU A 43 -21.45 -9.80 12.69
N VAL A 44 -21.43 -10.87 13.49
CA VAL A 44 -22.53 -11.83 13.58
C VAL A 44 -23.83 -11.15 14.00
N VAL A 45 -23.78 -10.29 15.03
CA VAL A 45 -24.96 -9.58 15.53
C VAL A 45 -25.53 -8.65 14.46
N LEU A 46 -24.69 -7.86 13.80
CA LEU A 46 -25.14 -6.92 12.78
C LEU A 46 -25.67 -7.63 11.53
N GLN A 47 -25.04 -8.69 11.08
CA GLN A 47 -25.51 -9.48 9.93
C GLN A 47 -26.83 -10.21 10.19
N GLY A 48 -27.12 -10.54 11.45
CA GLY A 48 -28.39 -11.15 11.85
C GLY A 48 -29.59 -10.21 11.86
N MET A 49 -29.40 -8.90 11.68
CA MET A 49 -30.48 -7.92 11.72
C MET A 49 -31.27 -7.87 10.40
N ASN A 50 -32.60 -7.72 10.50
CA ASN A 50 -33.43 -7.46 9.34
C ASN A 50 -33.39 -5.97 8.97
N THR A 51 -32.60 -5.64 7.96
CA THR A 51 -32.34 -4.25 7.53
C THR A 51 -33.61 -3.51 7.07
N ARG A 52 -34.70 -4.22 6.71
CA ARG A 52 -35.96 -3.59 6.33
C ARG A 52 -36.71 -2.99 7.55
N LYS A 53 -36.39 -3.41 8.75
CA LYS A 53 -36.98 -2.91 9.99
C LYS A 53 -36.22 -1.72 10.59
N LEU A 54 -35.02 -1.38 10.05
CA LEU A 54 -34.26 -0.24 10.51
C LEU A 54 -34.94 1.07 10.14
N SER A 55 -35.05 1.98 11.10
CA SER A 55 -35.50 3.34 10.84
C SER A 55 -34.55 4.09 9.93
N GLU A 56 -35.09 4.98 9.10
CA GLU A 56 -34.25 5.82 8.23
C GLU A 56 -33.41 6.84 9.04
N GLY A 57 -32.43 7.44 8.40
CA GLY A 57 -31.56 8.44 9.00
C GLY A 57 -30.48 7.85 9.89
N GLU A 58 -30.38 8.31 11.15
CA GLU A 58 -29.24 7.99 12.05
C GLU A 58 -29.10 6.50 12.33
N GLU A 59 -30.21 5.78 12.49
CA GLU A 59 -30.14 4.35 12.84
C GLU A 59 -29.53 3.53 11.70
N ARG A 60 -30.01 3.76 10.48
CA ARG A 60 -29.48 3.08 9.28
C ARG A 60 -28.05 3.47 9.02
N ALA A 61 -27.68 4.73 9.25
CA ALA A 61 -26.32 5.20 9.12
C ALA A 61 -25.38 4.56 10.15
N LYS A 62 -25.78 4.46 11.42
CA LYS A 62 -24.99 3.79 12.47
C LYS A 62 -24.82 2.30 12.19
N TYR A 63 -25.89 1.62 11.77
CA TYR A 63 -25.81 0.23 11.35
C TYR A 63 -24.79 0.05 10.23
N ALA A 64 -24.89 0.86 9.17
CA ALA A 64 -24.00 0.81 8.02
C ALA A 64 -22.52 1.05 8.42
N LEU A 65 -22.28 2.04 9.27
CA LEU A 65 -20.93 2.36 9.79
C LEU A 65 -20.36 1.19 10.60
N TYR A 66 -21.11 0.65 11.56
CA TYR A 66 -20.61 -0.42 12.42
C TYR A 66 -20.48 -1.75 11.69
N LEU A 67 -21.35 -2.03 10.71
CA LEU A 67 -21.18 -3.21 9.86
C LEU A 67 -19.90 -3.11 9.03
N SER A 68 -19.64 -1.95 8.40
CA SER A 68 -18.40 -1.72 7.65
C SER A 68 -17.18 -1.81 8.56
N MET A 69 -17.27 -1.27 9.78
CA MET A 69 -16.23 -1.39 10.81
C MET A 69 -15.99 -2.85 11.21
N ALA A 70 -17.04 -3.62 11.46
CA ALA A 70 -16.93 -5.04 11.82
C ALA A 70 -16.33 -5.87 10.68
N MET A 71 -16.71 -5.58 9.43
CA MET A 71 -16.15 -6.28 8.26
C MET A 71 -14.66 -5.99 8.10
N ASP A 72 -14.23 -4.73 8.12
CA ASP A 72 -12.80 -4.36 8.00
C ASP A 72 -11.94 -5.01 9.09
N LYS A 73 -12.44 -5.04 10.34
CA LYS A 73 -11.75 -5.69 11.47
C LYS A 73 -11.68 -7.21 11.38
N ASN A 74 -12.58 -7.83 10.65
CA ASN A 74 -12.57 -9.27 10.34
C ASN A 74 -11.85 -9.57 9.00
N TYR A 75 -11.07 -8.62 8.47
CA TYR A 75 -10.31 -8.77 7.22
C TYR A 75 -11.19 -9.06 5.99
N ILE A 76 -12.43 -8.59 6.02
CA ILE A 76 -13.35 -8.65 4.88
C ILE A 76 -13.23 -7.34 4.11
N ASP A 77 -12.34 -7.34 3.14
CA ASP A 77 -12.06 -6.17 2.31
C ASP A 77 -13.21 -5.90 1.33
N ARG A 78 -13.79 -4.71 1.41
CA ARG A 78 -14.83 -4.23 0.48
C ARG A 78 -14.21 -3.32 -0.57
N THR A 79 -14.73 -3.46 -1.80
CA THR A 79 -14.35 -2.63 -2.95
C THR A 79 -15.56 -1.87 -3.53
N ASP A 80 -16.70 -1.86 -2.84
CA ASP A 80 -17.91 -1.13 -3.15
C ASP A 80 -18.41 -0.38 -1.91
N PHE A 81 -19.25 0.62 -2.13
CA PHE A 81 -19.81 1.47 -1.07
C PHE A 81 -21.19 1.03 -0.58
N ASP A 82 -21.78 -0.02 -1.13
CA ASP A 82 -23.18 -0.39 -0.92
C ASP A 82 -23.56 -0.46 0.56
N ILE A 83 -22.71 -1.07 1.39
CA ILE A 83 -22.93 -1.20 2.83
C ILE A 83 -22.71 0.13 3.55
N LEU A 84 -21.68 0.89 3.21
CA LEU A 84 -21.32 2.12 3.89
C LEU A 84 -22.12 3.33 3.40
N GLN A 85 -22.77 3.26 2.23
CA GLN A 85 -23.43 4.38 1.57
C GLN A 85 -24.41 5.14 2.48
N PRO A 86 -25.30 4.46 3.27
CA PRO A 86 -26.18 5.17 4.19
C PRO A 86 -25.44 6.02 5.24
N ALA A 87 -24.27 5.57 5.69
CA ALA A 87 -23.43 6.34 6.61
C ALA A 87 -22.78 7.53 5.91
N ILE A 88 -22.29 7.34 4.68
CA ILE A 88 -21.69 8.41 3.87
C ILE A 88 -22.71 9.54 3.65
N ASP A 89 -23.93 9.21 3.26
CA ASP A 89 -24.97 10.19 2.95
C ASP A 89 -25.43 10.94 4.20
N TYR A 90 -25.66 10.24 5.30
CA TYR A 90 -26.15 10.83 6.53
C TYR A 90 -25.07 11.67 7.26
N TYR A 91 -23.87 11.12 7.44
CA TYR A 91 -22.80 11.77 8.21
C TYR A 91 -22.07 12.87 7.43
N LYS A 92 -22.38 13.07 6.17
CA LYS A 92 -21.87 14.23 5.41
C LYS A 92 -22.28 15.55 6.06
N GLU A 93 -23.53 15.65 6.49
CA GLU A 93 -24.12 16.87 7.04
C GLU A 93 -24.48 16.74 8.54
N ASN A 94 -24.66 15.51 9.04
CA ASN A 94 -25.18 15.22 10.37
C ASN A 94 -24.17 14.49 11.25
N GLY A 95 -24.56 14.18 12.49
CA GLY A 95 -23.79 13.33 13.40
C GLY A 95 -22.64 14.02 14.11
N SER A 96 -21.98 13.26 14.97
CA SER A 96 -20.81 13.70 15.70
C SER A 96 -19.55 13.74 14.81
N GLU A 97 -18.55 14.51 15.21
CA GLU A 97 -17.25 14.49 14.53
C GLU A 97 -16.59 13.10 14.57
N THR A 98 -16.87 12.31 15.60
CA THR A 98 -16.43 10.90 15.70
C THR A 98 -17.09 10.03 14.63
N ASP A 99 -18.40 10.15 14.41
CA ASP A 99 -19.09 9.39 13.36
C ASP A 99 -18.61 9.79 11.96
N LYS A 100 -18.39 11.08 11.73
CA LYS A 100 -17.81 11.61 10.49
C LYS A 100 -16.41 11.09 10.26
N GLN A 101 -15.54 11.15 11.28
CA GLN A 101 -14.17 10.65 11.22
C GLN A 101 -14.14 9.16 10.86
N ARG A 102 -14.93 8.33 11.54
CA ARG A 102 -15.03 6.89 11.26
C ARG A 102 -15.54 6.61 9.85
N THR A 103 -16.60 7.30 9.43
CA THR A 103 -17.17 7.13 8.09
C THR A 103 -16.17 7.46 7.00
N LEU A 104 -15.44 8.58 7.13
CA LEU A 104 -14.39 8.97 6.19
C LEU A 104 -13.23 7.98 6.19
N TYR A 105 -12.84 7.45 7.35
CA TYR A 105 -11.83 6.41 7.44
C TYR A 105 -12.22 5.14 6.67
N TYR A 106 -13.43 4.60 6.90
CA TYR A 106 -13.86 3.40 6.19
C TYR A 106 -14.13 3.64 4.70
N LYS A 107 -14.58 4.84 4.33
CA LYS A 107 -14.65 5.26 2.93
C LYS A 107 -13.25 5.24 2.27
N GLY A 108 -12.24 5.75 2.95
CA GLY A 108 -10.85 5.69 2.51
C GLY A 108 -10.33 4.26 2.40
N ARG A 109 -10.71 3.36 3.33
CA ARG A 109 -10.37 1.94 3.26
C ARG A 109 -10.93 1.27 1.99
N ILE A 110 -12.17 1.58 1.61
CA ILE A 110 -12.79 1.05 0.38
C ILE A 110 -12.03 1.55 -0.85
N TYR A 111 -11.71 2.84 -0.95
CA TYR A 111 -10.90 3.38 -2.05
C TYR A 111 -9.52 2.72 -2.13
N HIS A 112 -8.85 2.54 -0.99
CA HIS A 112 -7.57 1.84 -0.95
C HIS A 112 -7.67 0.39 -1.44
N ASN A 113 -8.74 -0.33 -1.07
CA ASN A 113 -9.00 -1.69 -1.54
C ASN A 113 -9.32 -1.73 -3.06
N GLN A 114 -9.89 -0.65 -3.62
CA GLN A 114 -10.03 -0.46 -5.07
C GLN A 114 -8.70 -0.17 -5.77
N GLY A 115 -7.67 0.21 -5.00
CA GLY A 115 -6.37 0.69 -5.49
C GLY A 115 -6.41 2.16 -5.91
N ASP A 116 -7.41 2.93 -5.47
CA ASP A 116 -7.47 4.39 -5.62
C ASP A 116 -6.86 5.05 -4.39
N ASP A 117 -5.52 5.05 -4.35
CA ASP A 117 -4.76 5.60 -3.23
C ASP A 117 -4.93 7.12 -3.09
N ALA A 118 -5.22 7.83 -4.20
CA ALA A 118 -5.44 9.27 -4.17
C ALA A 118 -6.77 9.61 -3.45
N ALA A 119 -7.87 8.96 -3.84
CA ALA A 119 -9.16 9.15 -3.18
C ALA A 119 -9.15 8.64 -1.72
N ALA A 120 -8.39 7.56 -1.44
CA ALA A 120 -8.18 7.06 -0.08
C ALA A 120 -7.46 8.11 0.79
N MET A 121 -6.38 8.70 0.28
CA MET A 121 -5.61 9.74 0.99
C MET A 121 -6.46 10.98 1.27
N GLU A 122 -7.26 11.44 0.30
CA GLU A 122 -8.20 12.56 0.50
C GLU A 122 -9.18 12.27 1.64
N CYS A 123 -9.76 11.06 1.67
CA CYS A 123 -10.65 10.65 2.75
C CYS A 123 -9.94 10.62 4.11
N TYR A 124 -8.70 10.12 4.16
CA TYR A 124 -7.91 10.06 5.39
C TYR A 124 -7.54 11.45 5.92
N LEU A 125 -7.19 12.39 5.05
CA LEU A 125 -6.92 13.77 5.44
C LEU A 125 -8.16 14.44 6.02
N LYS A 126 -9.31 14.34 5.34
CA LYS A 126 -10.59 14.84 5.85
C LYS A 126 -11.00 14.19 7.18
N ALA A 127 -10.71 12.90 7.36
CA ALA A 127 -10.96 12.19 8.62
C ALA A 127 -10.07 12.71 9.76
N LEU A 128 -8.82 13.10 9.47
CA LEU A 128 -7.94 13.73 10.46
C LEU A 128 -8.43 15.12 10.87
N ASP A 129 -8.99 15.91 9.96
CA ASP A 129 -9.59 17.22 10.25
C ASP A 129 -10.79 17.08 11.21
N CYS A 130 -11.69 16.11 10.97
CA CYS A 130 -12.74 15.76 11.92
C CYS A 130 -12.14 15.29 13.25
N GLY A 131 -11.04 14.55 13.23
CA GLY A 131 -10.32 14.01 14.37
C GLY A 131 -9.78 15.06 15.35
N VAL A 132 -9.68 16.33 14.96
CA VAL A 132 -9.31 17.45 15.85
C VAL A 132 -10.36 17.66 16.95
N LYS A 133 -11.63 17.39 16.65
CA LYS A 133 -12.77 17.55 17.57
C LYS A 133 -13.38 16.23 18.02
N SER A 134 -12.83 15.11 17.54
CA SER A 134 -13.28 13.75 17.87
C SER A 134 -12.51 13.22 19.07
N ASP A 135 -13.21 12.51 19.95
CA ASP A 135 -12.60 11.78 21.07
C ASP A 135 -12.03 10.41 20.65
N ASP A 136 -12.22 9.98 19.40
CA ASP A 136 -11.76 8.69 18.88
C ASP A 136 -10.31 8.74 18.39
N ILE A 137 -9.39 8.80 19.36
CA ILE A 137 -7.95 8.78 19.09
C ILE A 137 -7.47 7.43 18.50
N VAL A 138 -8.22 6.33 18.70
CA VAL A 138 -7.90 5.02 18.09
C VAL A 138 -8.07 5.09 16.58
N THR A 139 -9.20 5.63 16.10
CA THR A 139 -9.41 5.83 14.66
C THR A 139 -8.37 6.78 14.07
N LYS A 140 -7.95 7.83 14.79
CA LYS A 140 -6.84 8.69 14.37
C LYS A 140 -5.55 7.90 14.13
N ALA A 141 -5.17 7.03 15.07
CA ALA A 141 -3.97 6.19 14.89
C ALA A 141 -4.11 5.23 13.69
N ARG A 142 -5.29 4.66 13.45
CA ARG A 142 -5.56 3.81 12.28
C ARG A 142 -5.46 4.57 10.96
N ILE A 143 -5.94 5.80 10.92
CA ILE A 143 -5.79 6.66 9.74
C ILE A 143 -4.32 6.87 9.42
N LEU A 144 -3.48 7.18 10.41
CA LEU A 144 -2.04 7.34 10.23
C LEU A 144 -1.38 6.06 9.69
N VAL A 145 -1.78 4.89 10.20
CA VAL A 145 -1.31 3.58 9.68
C VAL A 145 -1.77 3.34 8.24
N ALA A 146 -2.99 3.74 7.90
CA ALA A 146 -3.52 3.61 6.54
C ALA A 146 -2.77 4.53 5.56
N GLN A 147 -2.51 5.78 5.96
CA GLN A 147 -1.65 6.69 5.20
C GLN A 147 -0.23 6.14 5.01
N SER A 148 0.32 5.50 6.05
CA SER A 148 1.64 4.86 5.95
C SER A 148 1.69 3.80 4.87
N ASN A 149 0.63 3.03 4.65
CA ASN A 149 0.60 2.00 3.60
C ASN A 149 0.70 2.65 2.21
N ILE A 150 0.01 3.76 1.99
CA ILE A 150 0.09 4.53 0.74
C ILE A 150 1.49 5.14 0.58
N TYR A 151 2.04 5.77 1.61
CA TYR A 151 3.41 6.32 1.55
C TYR A 151 4.47 5.23 1.30
N TYR A 152 4.26 4.04 1.84
CA TYR A 152 5.13 2.90 1.63
C TYR A 152 5.13 2.45 0.16
N SER A 153 3.95 2.34 -0.48
CA SER A 153 3.84 2.00 -1.90
C SER A 153 4.51 3.05 -2.80
N LEU A 154 4.50 4.31 -2.38
CA LEU A 154 5.14 5.44 -3.04
C LEU A 154 6.64 5.61 -2.66
N MET A 155 7.19 4.73 -1.82
CA MET A 155 8.58 4.80 -1.32
C MET A 155 8.91 6.13 -0.60
N LYS A 156 7.90 6.82 -0.04
CA LYS A 156 8.06 8.08 0.72
C LYS A 156 8.44 7.75 2.17
N TRP A 157 9.68 7.30 2.37
CA TRP A 157 10.16 6.71 3.63
C TRP A 157 10.15 7.66 4.81
N ASP A 158 10.41 8.94 4.59
CA ASP A 158 10.26 10.01 5.59
C ASP A 158 8.84 10.09 6.14
N LYS A 159 7.84 10.07 5.25
CA LYS A 159 6.42 10.07 5.62
C LYS A 159 6.03 8.76 6.31
N VAL A 160 6.53 7.62 5.83
CA VAL A 160 6.30 6.32 6.51
C VAL A 160 6.77 6.38 7.95
N CYS A 161 7.98 6.91 8.22
CA CYS A 161 8.50 7.05 9.58
C CYS A 161 7.62 7.98 10.41
N ASP A 162 7.34 9.19 9.91
CA ASP A 162 6.60 10.23 10.64
C ASP A 162 5.22 9.74 11.10
N VAL A 163 4.38 9.26 10.17
CA VAL A 163 3.00 8.85 10.52
C VAL A 163 2.97 7.60 11.40
N ASN A 164 3.92 6.66 11.22
CA ASN A 164 3.97 5.48 12.09
C ASN A 164 4.43 5.84 13.50
N LEU A 165 5.36 6.76 13.69
CA LEU A 165 5.78 7.19 15.02
C LEU A 165 4.67 7.96 15.75
N GLN A 166 3.90 8.79 15.03
CA GLN A 166 2.71 9.43 15.60
C GLN A 166 1.66 8.39 16.02
N ALA A 167 1.38 7.39 15.17
CA ALA A 167 0.47 6.30 15.51
C ALA A 167 0.98 5.47 16.70
N ALA A 168 2.28 5.19 16.75
CA ALA A 168 2.92 4.45 17.84
C ALA A 168 2.76 5.16 19.18
N ASP A 169 2.98 6.49 19.24
CA ASP A 169 2.78 7.28 20.45
C ASP A 169 1.33 7.17 20.96
N ILE A 170 0.35 7.28 20.07
CA ILE A 170 -1.07 7.12 20.43
C ILE A 170 -1.32 5.71 20.98
N PHE A 171 -0.88 4.66 20.29
CA PHE A 171 -1.09 3.28 20.74
C PHE A 171 -0.38 2.97 22.05
N TYR A 172 0.79 3.54 22.28
CA TYR A 172 1.51 3.42 23.55
C TYR A 172 0.71 4.00 24.72
N ARG A 173 0.21 5.23 24.57
CA ARG A 173 -0.62 5.90 25.59
C ARG A 173 -1.91 5.15 25.88
N LEU A 174 -2.44 4.41 24.91
CA LEU A 174 -3.63 3.57 25.05
C LEU A 174 -3.32 2.17 25.61
N GLY A 175 -2.06 1.84 25.92
CA GLY A 175 -1.66 0.50 26.37
C GLY A 175 -1.74 -0.57 25.28
N ARG A 176 -1.95 -0.19 24.01
CA ARG A 176 -2.04 -1.14 22.86
C ARG A 176 -0.64 -1.51 22.37
N ILE A 177 0.08 -2.28 23.19
CA ILE A 177 1.52 -2.57 22.97
C ILE A 177 1.80 -3.25 21.64
N SER A 178 0.97 -4.21 21.20
CA SER A 178 1.16 -4.86 19.89
C SER A 178 1.09 -3.87 18.73
N SER A 179 0.14 -2.93 18.74
CA SER A 179 0.01 -1.90 17.71
C SER A 179 1.18 -0.91 17.76
N TYR A 180 1.61 -0.53 18.96
CA TYR A 180 2.81 0.28 19.18
C TYR A 180 4.05 -0.34 18.54
N ILE A 181 4.28 -1.65 18.78
CA ILE A 181 5.43 -2.36 18.21
C ILE A 181 5.32 -2.44 16.68
N ASN A 182 4.14 -2.79 16.15
CA ASN A 182 3.94 -2.91 14.71
C ASN A 182 4.20 -1.58 13.97
N CYS A 183 3.76 -0.45 14.54
CA CYS A 183 4.06 0.87 13.98
C CYS A 183 5.56 1.18 14.04
N ASN A 184 6.23 0.88 15.16
CA ASN A 184 7.68 1.06 15.26
C ASN A 184 8.44 0.18 14.25
N MET A 185 8.02 -1.06 14.01
CA MET A 185 8.67 -1.92 13.01
C MET A 185 8.51 -1.38 11.59
N LYS A 186 7.37 -0.76 11.26
CA LYS A 186 7.22 -0.06 9.98
C LYS A 186 8.13 1.17 9.87
N ALA A 187 8.25 1.95 10.95
CA ALA A 187 9.18 3.07 11.00
C ALA A 187 10.64 2.59 10.90
N VAL A 188 11.01 1.50 11.57
CA VAL A 188 12.33 0.85 11.46
C VAL A 188 12.63 0.49 10.00
N CYS A 189 11.66 -0.07 9.27
CA CYS A 189 11.82 -0.35 7.84
C CYS A 189 12.10 0.96 7.05
N GLY A 190 11.36 2.03 7.31
CA GLY A 190 11.60 3.33 6.70
C GLY A 190 13.00 3.88 7.00
N PHE A 191 13.46 3.83 8.25
CA PHE A 191 14.80 4.26 8.64
C PHE A 191 15.90 3.43 7.98
N ILE A 192 15.70 2.11 7.86
CA ILE A 192 16.64 1.24 7.14
C ILE A 192 16.78 1.67 5.67
N GLN A 193 15.65 1.97 4.99
CA GLN A 193 15.66 2.44 3.61
C GLN A 193 16.36 3.79 3.45
N GLN A 194 16.31 4.64 4.47
CA GLN A 194 17.02 5.91 4.55
C GLN A 194 18.48 5.77 5.02
N LYS A 195 18.92 4.56 5.33
CA LYS A 195 20.25 4.24 5.91
C LYS A 195 20.47 4.86 7.29
N GLU A 196 19.41 5.19 7.99
CA GLU A 196 19.44 5.71 9.36
C GLU A 196 19.49 4.56 10.39
N TYR A 197 20.52 3.73 10.31
CA TYR A 197 20.63 2.51 11.12
C TYR A 197 20.66 2.76 12.63
N GLY A 198 21.28 3.86 13.07
CA GLY A 198 21.32 4.25 14.50
C GLY A 198 19.93 4.56 15.05
N THR A 199 19.12 5.27 14.26
CA THR A 199 17.72 5.57 14.58
C THR A 199 16.91 4.28 14.58
N ALA A 200 17.03 3.44 13.57
CA ALA A 200 16.38 2.14 13.49
C ALA A 200 16.67 1.27 14.71
N LYS A 201 17.96 1.18 15.13
CA LYS A 201 18.39 0.47 16.33
C LYS A 201 17.70 0.99 17.60
N THR A 202 17.59 2.29 17.74
CA THR A 202 16.94 2.91 18.93
C THR A 202 15.50 2.42 19.09
N TYR A 203 14.73 2.32 18.00
CA TYR A 203 13.35 1.84 18.06
C TYR A 203 13.25 0.33 18.23
N LEU A 204 14.19 -0.43 17.67
CA LEU A 204 14.31 -1.87 17.93
C LEU A 204 14.60 -2.14 19.41
N ASP A 205 15.54 -1.41 20.03
CA ASP A 205 15.89 -1.55 21.44
C ASP A 205 14.73 -1.14 22.36
N ARG A 206 13.89 -0.18 21.98
CA ARG A 206 12.66 0.17 22.70
C ARG A 206 11.64 -0.95 22.65
N CYS A 207 11.45 -1.58 21.50
CA CYS A 207 10.49 -2.66 21.32
C CYS A 207 10.96 -3.95 21.96
N SER A 208 12.28 -4.22 22.01
CA SER A 208 12.85 -5.44 22.60
C SER A 208 12.45 -5.66 24.06
N LYS A 209 12.15 -4.60 24.80
CA LYS A 209 11.69 -4.67 26.20
C LYS A 209 10.38 -5.40 26.40
N TYR A 210 9.64 -5.63 25.31
CA TYR A 210 8.33 -6.29 25.35
C TYR A 210 8.34 -7.71 24.75
N ILE A 211 9.50 -8.26 24.39
CA ILE A 211 9.63 -9.56 23.70
C ILE A 211 8.85 -10.67 24.44
N GLU A 212 8.96 -10.73 25.75
CA GLU A 212 8.33 -11.78 26.57
C GLU A 212 6.79 -11.73 26.56
N VAL A 213 6.22 -10.57 26.25
CA VAL A 213 4.76 -10.36 26.26
C VAL A 213 4.18 -10.13 24.86
N MET A 214 5.01 -10.22 23.82
CA MET A 214 4.54 -10.07 22.45
C MET A 214 3.69 -11.27 22.01
N PRO A 215 2.48 -11.04 21.46
CA PRO A 215 1.77 -12.10 20.72
C PRO A 215 2.62 -12.57 19.53
N ALA A 216 2.44 -13.84 19.15
CA ALA A 216 3.23 -14.51 18.12
C ALA A 216 3.38 -13.68 16.81
N LYS A 217 2.29 -13.09 16.34
CA LYS A 217 2.30 -12.24 15.13
C LYS A 217 3.16 -10.98 15.31
N THR A 218 3.08 -10.32 16.47
CA THR A 218 3.87 -9.13 16.78
C THR A 218 5.34 -9.47 16.95
N LEU A 219 5.64 -10.60 17.60
CA LEU A 219 6.99 -11.13 17.74
C LEU A 219 7.60 -11.45 16.37
N GLY A 220 6.82 -12.04 15.47
CA GLY A 220 7.23 -12.26 14.09
C GLY A 220 7.63 -10.97 13.36
N ASN A 221 6.81 -9.92 13.49
CA ASN A 221 7.09 -8.61 12.90
C ASN A 221 8.35 -7.95 13.52
N TYR A 222 8.54 -8.11 14.82
CA TYR A 222 9.74 -7.61 15.50
C TYR A 222 11.02 -8.31 14.98
N TYR A 223 11.03 -9.65 14.92
CA TYR A 223 12.18 -10.39 14.41
C TYR A 223 12.46 -10.07 12.94
N SER A 224 11.42 -9.91 12.12
CA SER A 224 11.56 -9.50 10.73
C SER A 224 12.28 -8.14 10.62
N GLY A 225 11.82 -7.13 11.39
CA GLY A 225 12.47 -5.82 11.45
C GLY A 225 13.92 -5.89 11.96
N TYR A 226 14.15 -6.66 13.02
CA TYR A 226 15.48 -6.82 13.61
C TYR A 226 16.46 -7.52 12.67
N ILE A 227 16.07 -8.62 12.05
CA ILE A 227 16.91 -9.34 11.09
C ILE A 227 17.19 -8.46 9.87
N THR A 228 16.19 -7.74 9.36
CA THR A 228 16.38 -6.78 8.26
C THR A 228 17.41 -5.72 8.63
N TYR A 229 17.34 -5.16 9.83
CA TYR A 229 18.32 -4.23 10.34
C TYR A 229 19.74 -4.83 10.35
N LEU A 230 19.90 -6.04 10.88
CA LEU A 230 21.21 -6.73 10.94
C LEU A 230 21.81 -6.96 9.54
N ILE A 231 20.98 -7.28 8.56
CA ILE A 231 21.41 -7.51 7.18
C ILE A 231 21.91 -6.20 6.54
N TYR A 232 21.14 -5.13 6.66
CA TYR A 232 21.43 -3.85 6.00
C TYR A 232 22.58 -3.06 6.66
N ASP A 233 22.71 -3.15 7.98
CA ASP A 233 23.81 -2.55 8.73
C ASP A 233 25.09 -3.44 8.75
N ASN A 234 25.10 -4.51 7.93
CA ASN A 234 26.23 -5.41 7.70
C ASN A 234 26.83 -6.05 8.96
N PHE A 235 26.00 -6.50 9.89
CA PHE A 235 26.44 -7.22 11.06
C PHE A 235 27.15 -8.55 10.70
N HIS A 236 27.99 -9.03 11.62
CA HIS A 236 28.70 -10.31 11.46
C HIS A 236 27.71 -11.48 11.30
N ARG A 237 28.08 -12.48 10.48
CA ARG A 237 27.24 -13.65 10.15
C ARG A 237 26.72 -14.37 11.39
N ASP A 238 27.55 -14.52 12.43
CA ASP A 238 27.14 -15.18 13.69
C ASP A 238 25.98 -14.44 14.39
N THR A 239 25.93 -13.12 14.32
CA THR A 239 24.86 -12.31 14.89
C THR A 239 23.56 -12.55 14.13
N ILE A 240 23.62 -12.55 12.80
CA ILE A 240 22.45 -12.83 11.94
C ILE A 240 21.97 -14.26 12.18
N SER A 241 22.90 -15.25 12.23
CA SER A 241 22.57 -16.65 12.46
C SER A 241 21.88 -16.87 13.81
N LYS A 242 22.34 -16.21 14.88
CA LYS A 242 21.70 -16.26 16.20
C LYS A 242 20.28 -15.66 16.17
N ALA A 243 20.10 -14.54 15.48
CA ALA A 243 18.80 -13.90 15.34
C ALA A 243 17.83 -14.78 14.55
N VAL A 244 18.27 -15.39 13.45
CA VAL A 244 17.50 -16.34 12.64
C VAL A 244 17.08 -17.55 13.47
N LYS A 245 18.00 -18.15 14.24
CA LYS A 245 17.71 -19.27 15.13
C LYS A 245 16.64 -18.89 16.14
N GLY A 246 16.81 -17.79 16.85
CA GLY A 246 15.82 -17.28 17.80
C GLY A 246 14.47 -17.02 17.16
N TYR A 247 14.45 -16.51 15.93
CA TYR A 247 13.23 -16.27 15.17
C TYR A 247 12.46 -17.55 14.90
N VAL A 248 13.13 -18.55 14.34
CA VAL A 248 12.51 -19.83 13.97
C VAL A 248 12.06 -20.63 15.20
N GLU A 249 12.81 -20.55 16.31
CA GLU A 249 12.49 -21.26 17.56
C GLU A 249 11.34 -20.59 18.34
N SER A 250 11.21 -19.25 18.26
CA SER A 250 10.27 -18.48 19.09
C SER A 250 8.95 -18.15 18.42
N VAL A 251 8.89 -18.19 17.08
CA VAL A 251 7.72 -17.73 16.32
C VAL A 251 7.08 -18.89 15.59
N PRO A 252 5.75 -19.12 15.77
CA PRO A 252 5.01 -20.12 15.00
C PRO A 252 5.13 -19.90 13.49
N LYS A 253 5.17 -21.01 12.73
CA LYS A 253 5.42 -21.01 11.29
C LYS A 253 4.51 -20.08 10.50
N GLU A 254 3.24 -19.98 10.88
CA GLU A 254 2.25 -19.09 10.25
C GLU A 254 2.48 -17.60 10.51
N ASN A 255 3.33 -17.26 11.49
CA ASN A 255 3.68 -15.88 11.84
C ASN A 255 5.10 -15.49 11.41
N ILE A 256 5.85 -16.42 10.80
CA ILE A 256 7.18 -16.14 10.25
C ILE A 256 7.05 -15.34 8.95
N ASP A 257 7.82 -14.27 8.84
CA ASP A 257 8.08 -13.60 7.58
C ASP A 257 9.19 -14.35 6.84
N TYR A 258 8.78 -15.28 6.01
CA TYR A 258 9.70 -16.14 5.25
C TYR A 258 10.55 -15.37 4.22
N MET A 259 10.17 -14.14 3.91
CA MET A 259 10.95 -13.28 3.03
C MET A 259 12.19 -12.75 3.72
N THR A 260 11.99 -12.17 4.89
CA THR A 260 13.11 -11.76 5.75
C THR A 260 14.00 -12.96 6.08
N LEU A 261 13.38 -14.12 6.33
CA LEU A 261 14.12 -15.33 6.63
C LEU A 261 14.98 -15.80 5.44
N ALA A 262 14.41 -15.80 4.23
CA ALA A 262 15.15 -16.13 3.01
C ALA A 262 16.31 -15.16 2.76
N ASN A 263 16.09 -13.85 2.92
CA ASN A 263 17.14 -12.84 2.81
C ASN A 263 18.26 -13.05 3.82
N ALA A 264 17.91 -13.45 5.05
CA ALA A 264 18.89 -13.78 6.06
C ALA A 264 19.75 -14.99 5.66
N TYR A 265 19.13 -16.05 5.17
CA TYR A 265 19.85 -17.23 4.69
C TYR A 265 20.70 -16.94 3.46
N ILE A 266 20.26 -16.06 2.56
CA ILE A 266 21.12 -15.58 1.45
C ILE A 266 22.36 -14.87 1.99
N LYS A 267 22.18 -13.99 2.99
CA LYS A 267 23.31 -13.28 3.62
C LYS A 267 24.25 -14.22 4.33
N LEU A 268 23.73 -15.33 4.86
CA LEU A 268 24.49 -16.42 5.49
C LEU A 268 25.11 -17.39 4.45
N GLU A 269 24.78 -17.26 3.16
CA GLU A 269 25.15 -18.19 2.08
C GLU A 269 24.60 -19.62 2.30
N ASP A 270 23.52 -19.75 3.07
CA ASP A 270 22.79 -20.99 3.29
C ASP A 270 21.63 -21.09 2.28
N PHE A 271 21.98 -21.49 1.07
CA PHE A 271 21.05 -21.44 -0.06
C PHE A 271 19.95 -22.50 0.02
N ASP A 272 20.19 -23.62 0.70
CA ASP A 272 19.19 -24.65 0.86
C ASP A 272 18.06 -24.17 1.78
N ASN A 273 18.40 -23.58 2.92
CA ASN A 273 17.45 -22.96 3.82
C ASN A 273 16.81 -21.69 3.21
N ALA A 274 17.53 -20.95 2.38
CA ALA A 274 16.96 -19.82 1.63
C ALA A 274 15.87 -20.28 0.65
N LEU A 275 16.12 -21.37 -0.08
CA LEU A 275 15.13 -22.02 -0.94
C LEU A 275 13.96 -22.56 -0.15
N GLU A 276 14.21 -23.16 1.02
CA GLU A 276 13.15 -23.61 1.94
C GLU A 276 12.31 -22.44 2.44
N ALA A 277 12.91 -21.38 2.88
CA ALA A 277 12.19 -20.19 3.30
C ALA A 277 11.39 -19.57 2.15
N ALA A 278 12.02 -19.41 0.98
CA ALA A 278 11.34 -18.96 -0.23
C ALA A 278 10.13 -19.82 -0.61
N SER A 279 10.13 -21.10 -0.34
CA SER A 279 9.04 -22.07 -0.51
C SER A 279 7.90 -21.89 0.49
N ASN A 280 8.26 -21.71 1.77
CA ASN A 280 7.28 -21.51 2.83
C ASN A 280 6.59 -20.15 2.71
N TYR A 281 7.24 -19.16 2.12
CA TYR A 281 6.63 -17.86 1.85
C TYR A 281 5.36 -17.98 1.00
N ARG A 282 5.39 -18.81 -0.04
CA ARG A 282 4.24 -19.09 -0.88
C ARG A 282 3.15 -19.89 -0.15
N ARG A 283 3.54 -20.73 0.80
CA ARG A 283 2.61 -21.58 1.57
C ARG A 283 1.83 -20.84 2.63
N TYR A 284 2.41 -19.83 3.27
CA TYR A 284 1.85 -19.17 4.45
C TYR A 284 1.37 -17.74 4.23
N ARG A 285 1.66 -17.11 3.07
CA ARG A 285 1.24 -15.74 2.80
C ARG A 285 0.72 -15.52 1.38
N ASN A 286 -0.54 -15.18 1.32
CA ASN A 286 -1.38 -15.12 0.14
C ASN A 286 -1.61 -13.74 -0.46
N THR A 287 -1.20 -12.69 0.22
CA THR A 287 -1.66 -11.33 -0.07
C THR A 287 -0.57 -10.41 -0.57
N GLU A 288 0.64 -10.94 -0.82
CA GLU A 288 1.78 -10.13 -1.17
C GLU A 288 2.17 -10.23 -2.66
N PRO A 289 2.77 -9.16 -3.21
CA PRO A 289 3.09 -9.10 -4.63
C PRO A 289 4.06 -10.19 -5.07
N GLU A 290 3.69 -10.92 -6.10
CA GLU A 290 4.46 -12.05 -6.63
C GLU A 290 5.80 -11.67 -7.28
N HIS A 291 5.96 -10.41 -7.73
CA HIS A 291 7.25 -9.97 -8.29
C HIS A 291 8.39 -10.09 -7.26
N ARG A 292 8.11 -9.91 -5.97
CA ARG A 292 9.11 -10.07 -4.91
C ARG A 292 9.68 -11.48 -4.81
N TYR A 293 8.87 -12.50 -5.05
CA TYR A 293 9.35 -13.88 -5.05
C TYR A 293 10.36 -14.14 -6.17
N TYR A 294 10.12 -13.55 -7.34
CA TYR A 294 11.00 -13.78 -8.47
C TYR A 294 12.35 -13.06 -8.34
N VAL A 295 12.39 -11.90 -7.69
CA VAL A 295 13.67 -11.27 -7.41
C VAL A 295 14.46 -12.08 -6.37
N LEU A 296 13.78 -12.63 -5.37
CA LEU A 296 14.39 -13.48 -4.36
C LEU A 296 15.02 -14.73 -5.00
N LEU A 297 14.28 -15.46 -5.84
CA LEU A 297 14.83 -16.61 -6.56
C LEU A 297 15.98 -16.22 -7.48
N SER A 298 15.86 -15.09 -8.18
CA SER A 298 16.93 -14.59 -9.01
C SER A 298 18.21 -14.34 -8.20
N GLU A 299 18.11 -13.74 -7.04
CA GLU A 299 19.25 -13.46 -6.17
C GLU A 299 19.90 -14.75 -5.62
N ILE A 300 19.10 -15.73 -5.18
CA ILE A 300 19.63 -17.00 -4.71
C ILE A 300 20.38 -17.73 -5.84
N TYR A 301 19.78 -17.85 -7.04
CA TYR A 301 20.42 -18.51 -8.17
C TYR A 301 21.65 -17.77 -8.66
N GLN A 302 21.64 -16.44 -8.63
CA GLN A 302 22.81 -15.62 -8.95
C GLN A 302 23.96 -15.91 -7.97
N LYS A 303 23.67 -15.94 -6.66
CA LYS A 303 24.66 -16.26 -5.63
C LYS A 303 25.18 -17.70 -5.72
N GLN A 304 24.38 -18.63 -6.22
CA GLN A 304 24.80 -20.00 -6.55
C GLN A 304 25.60 -20.13 -7.86
N GLY A 305 25.77 -19.04 -8.64
CA GLY A 305 26.40 -19.10 -9.96
C GLY A 305 25.51 -19.69 -11.07
N LYS A 306 24.23 -19.94 -10.79
CA LYS A 306 23.25 -20.46 -11.75
C LYS A 306 22.62 -19.30 -12.53
N TYR A 307 23.40 -18.67 -13.39
CA TYR A 307 23.02 -17.41 -14.04
C TYR A 307 21.86 -17.55 -15.04
N LYS A 308 21.66 -18.72 -15.64
CA LYS A 308 20.55 -18.98 -16.56
C LYS A 308 19.20 -18.93 -15.82
N GLU A 309 19.11 -19.64 -14.73
CA GLU A 309 17.94 -19.66 -13.85
C GLU A 309 17.71 -18.28 -13.21
N ALA A 310 18.77 -17.66 -12.76
CA ALA A 310 18.73 -16.30 -12.22
C ALA A 310 18.12 -15.32 -13.24
N LEU A 311 18.59 -15.35 -14.49
CA LEU A 311 18.09 -14.48 -15.55
C LEU A 311 16.61 -14.78 -15.89
N GLN A 312 16.19 -16.04 -15.95
CA GLN A 312 14.80 -16.42 -16.17
C GLN A 312 13.85 -15.81 -15.14
N HIS A 313 14.25 -15.84 -13.86
CA HIS A 313 13.47 -15.25 -12.77
C HIS A 313 13.53 -13.72 -12.78
N TYR A 314 14.64 -13.11 -13.13
CA TYR A 314 14.77 -11.66 -13.27
C TYR A 314 13.88 -11.07 -14.38
N ILE A 315 13.79 -11.74 -15.53
CA ILE A 315 12.89 -11.32 -16.62
C ILE A 315 11.43 -11.36 -16.16
N THR A 316 11.05 -12.38 -15.38
CA THR A 316 9.72 -12.46 -14.79
C THR A 316 9.46 -11.33 -13.79
N PHE A 317 10.43 -11.02 -12.94
CA PHE A 317 10.38 -9.86 -12.05
C PHE A 317 10.13 -8.55 -12.81
N ASN A 318 10.94 -8.23 -13.81
CA ASN A 318 10.82 -6.98 -14.55
C ASN A 318 9.47 -6.82 -15.25
N LYS A 319 8.92 -7.92 -15.78
CA LYS A 319 7.61 -7.95 -16.38
C LYS A 319 6.48 -7.57 -15.43
N LEU A 320 6.56 -8.03 -14.19
CA LEU A 320 5.58 -7.76 -13.14
C LEU A 320 5.82 -6.38 -12.48
N ASN A 321 7.06 -5.93 -12.37
CA ASN A 321 7.44 -4.69 -11.70
C ASN A 321 7.20 -3.45 -12.58
N SER A 322 7.31 -3.55 -13.90
CA SER A 322 7.10 -2.40 -14.80
C SER A 322 5.67 -1.85 -14.77
N ALA A 323 4.67 -2.67 -14.46
CA ALA A 323 3.29 -2.23 -14.28
C ALA A 323 3.01 -1.61 -12.89
N SER A 324 3.84 -1.86 -11.88
CA SER A 324 3.72 -1.21 -10.56
C SER A 324 4.32 0.19 -10.52
N ILE A 325 5.30 0.46 -11.38
CA ILE A 325 5.93 1.79 -11.48
C ILE A 325 5.03 2.79 -12.21
N THR A 326 4.31 2.35 -13.26
CA THR A 326 3.41 3.21 -14.05
C THR A 326 2.27 3.85 -13.24
N PRO A 327 1.56 3.14 -12.33
CA PRO A 327 0.57 3.73 -11.45
C PRO A 327 1.15 4.78 -10.49
N ILE A 328 2.36 4.56 -9.95
CA ILE A 328 3.03 5.49 -9.02
C ILE A 328 3.24 6.86 -9.69
N PHE A 329 3.68 6.89 -10.94
CA PHE A 329 3.84 8.15 -11.69
C PHE A 329 2.49 8.80 -12.05
N LYS A 330 1.46 8.01 -12.34
CA LYS A 330 0.13 8.50 -12.70
C LYS A 330 -0.61 9.08 -11.49
N ASP A 331 -0.49 8.45 -10.33
CA ASP A 331 -1.14 8.91 -9.10
C ASP A 331 -0.50 10.20 -8.53
N ASP A 332 0.82 10.35 -8.63
CA ASP A 332 1.51 11.59 -8.21
C ASP A 332 1.05 12.79 -9.08
N THR A 333 0.84 12.59 -10.38
CA THR A 333 0.35 13.63 -11.30
C THR A 333 -1.12 13.96 -11.02
N GLN A 334 -1.97 12.97 -10.85
CA GLN A 334 -3.40 13.14 -10.59
C GLN A 334 -3.66 13.76 -9.21
N PHE A 335 -2.91 13.36 -8.19
CA PHE A 335 -3.00 13.96 -6.86
C PHE A 335 -2.65 15.46 -6.87
N MET A 336 -1.67 15.87 -7.67
CA MET A 336 -1.29 17.29 -7.82
C MET A 336 -2.35 18.08 -8.61
N GLU A 337 -2.94 17.49 -9.65
CA GLU A 337 -4.03 18.11 -10.42
C GLU A 337 -5.31 18.23 -9.60
N ASP A 338 -5.73 17.21 -8.88
CA ASP A 338 -6.95 17.23 -8.06
C ASP A 338 -6.82 18.19 -6.87
N LYS A 339 -5.65 18.28 -6.25
CA LYS A 339 -5.35 19.28 -5.22
C LYS A 339 -5.46 20.71 -5.79
N HIS A 340 -4.94 20.93 -6.99
CA HIS A 340 -5.02 22.22 -7.66
C HIS A 340 -6.47 22.59 -8.05
N ILE A 341 -7.27 21.62 -8.51
CA ILE A 341 -8.70 21.81 -8.83
C ILE A 341 -9.51 22.12 -7.56
N LEU A 342 -9.26 21.42 -6.45
CA LEU A 342 -9.91 21.67 -5.16
C LEU A 342 -9.54 23.05 -4.58
N GLU A 343 -8.28 23.46 -4.70
CA GLU A 343 -7.83 24.80 -4.30
C GLU A 343 -8.48 25.90 -5.15
N LEU A 344 -8.67 25.66 -6.46
CA LEU A 344 -9.38 26.57 -7.37
C LEU A 344 -10.88 26.65 -7.08
N GLN A 345 -11.53 25.54 -6.75
CA GLN A 345 -12.96 25.52 -6.38
C GLN A 345 -13.19 26.23 -5.04
N ALA A 346 -12.37 25.96 -4.02
CA ALA A 346 -12.42 26.67 -2.75
C ALA A 346 -12.15 28.17 -2.86
N MET A 347 -11.29 28.57 -3.80
CA MET A 347 -11.05 29.99 -4.11
C MET A 347 -12.25 30.67 -4.81
N ASN A 348 -12.97 29.94 -5.68
CA ASN A 348 -14.16 30.50 -6.36
C ASN A 348 -15.35 30.65 -5.40
N GLU A 349 -15.61 29.71 -4.52
CA GLU A 349 -16.68 29.82 -3.50
C GLU A 349 -16.43 30.97 -2.50
N ARG A 350 -15.17 31.25 -2.18
CA ARG A 350 -14.81 32.44 -1.35
C ARG A 350 -14.95 33.76 -2.10
N LYS A 351 -14.75 33.76 -3.43
CA LYS A 351 -14.92 34.99 -4.26
C LYS A 351 -16.35 35.52 -4.26
N ASP A 352 -17.36 34.63 -4.34
CA ASP A 352 -18.78 35.03 -4.41
C ASP A 352 -19.30 35.66 -3.11
N LYS A 353 -18.72 35.30 -1.95
CA LYS A 353 -19.07 35.93 -0.65
C LYS A 353 -18.36 37.26 -0.37
N ASN A 354 -17.25 37.54 -1.02
CA ASN A 354 -16.41 38.68 -0.67
C ASN A 354 -16.49 39.88 -1.65
N ILE A 355 -17.26 39.75 -2.74
CA ILE A 355 -17.39 40.84 -3.76
C ILE A 355 -17.98 42.14 -3.17
N ALA A 356 -18.89 42.03 -2.19
CA ALA A 356 -19.51 43.19 -1.51
C ALA A 356 -18.56 43.94 -0.56
N ILE A 357 -17.53 43.27 -0.02
CA ILE A 357 -16.52 43.86 0.89
C ILE A 357 -15.35 44.43 0.08
N LEU A 358 -15.17 43.96 -1.16
CA LEU A 358 -14.00 44.25 -2.00
C LEU A 358 -14.02 45.68 -2.59
N LEU A 359 -15.18 46.31 -2.80
CA LEU A 359 -15.30 47.65 -3.43
C LEU A 359 -14.78 48.78 -2.55
N SER A 360 -14.80 48.65 -1.22
CA SER A 360 -14.26 49.65 -0.29
C SER A 360 -12.77 49.46 0.05
N ALA A 361 -12.21 48.23 -0.19
CA ALA A 361 -10.83 47.88 0.12
C ALA A 361 -9.89 47.90 -1.12
N ILE A 362 -10.43 48.16 -2.32
CA ILE A 362 -9.73 47.99 -3.61
C ILE A 362 -8.45 48.83 -3.72
N LEU A 363 -8.42 50.04 -3.18
CA LEU A 363 -7.25 50.90 -3.30
C LEU A 363 -6.05 50.45 -2.45
N CYS A 364 -6.29 49.94 -1.23
CA CYS A 364 -5.24 49.35 -0.36
C CYS A 364 -4.85 47.96 -0.84
N VAL A 365 -5.83 47.18 -1.34
CA VAL A 365 -5.62 45.79 -1.81
C VAL A 365 -4.80 45.79 -3.10
N THR A 366 -4.94 46.76 -3.99
CA THR A 366 -4.14 46.81 -5.24
C THR A 366 -2.65 46.95 -4.97
N ILE A 367 -2.24 47.77 -4.03
CA ILE A 367 -0.82 47.92 -3.66
C ILE A 367 -0.30 46.67 -2.98
N ILE A 368 -1.09 46.09 -2.08
CA ILE A 368 -0.76 44.80 -1.40
C ILE A 368 -0.75 43.65 -2.40
N CYS A 369 -1.71 43.62 -3.35
CA CYS A 369 -1.77 42.61 -4.40
C CYS A 369 -0.58 42.66 -5.36
N VAL A 370 -0.10 43.85 -5.74
CA VAL A 370 1.10 44.01 -6.58
C VAL A 370 2.35 43.53 -5.86
N ALA A 371 2.52 43.88 -4.58
CA ALA A 371 3.65 43.40 -3.78
C ALA A 371 3.62 41.89 -3.53
N VAL A 372 2.42 41.30 -3.26
CA VAL A 372 2.21 39.87 -3.11
C VAL A 372 2.40 39.15 -4.45
N TYR A 373 1.97 39.73 -5.57
CA TYR A 373 2.17 39.19 -6.91
C TYR A 373 3.65 39.13 -7.28
N ILE A 374 4.41 40.18 -7.01
CA ILE A 374 5.85 40.21 -7.25
C ILE A 374 6.55 39.15 -6.38
N ARG A 375 6.17 39.05 -5.10
CA ARG A 375 6.72 38.05 -4.15
C ARG A 375 6.30 36.63 -4.50
N SER A 376 5.07 36.42 -5.02
CA SER A 376 4.56 35.13 -5.50
C SER A 376 5.31 34.69 -6.76
N ARG A 377 5.59 35.56 -7.69
CA ARG A 377 6.41 35.29 -8.90
C ARG A 377 7.82 34.84 -8.55
N PHE A 378 8.42 35.45 -7.53
CA PHE A 378 9.74 35.00 -7.04
C PHE A 378 9.68 33.62 -6.36
N ARG A 379 8.65 33.39 -5.54
CA ARG A 379 8.45 32.06 -4.90
C ARG A 379 8.08 30.98 -5.93
N GLU A 380 7.27 31.30 -6.92
CA GLU A 380 6.88 30.35 -7.98
C GLU A 380 8.08 29.94 -8.84
N ARG A 381 9.00 30.89 -9.13
CA ARG A 381 10.27 30.58 -9.79
C ARG A 381 11.16 29.69 -8.91
N ALA A 382 11.29 30.01 -7.64
CA ALA A 382 12.09 29.21 -6.70
C ALA A 382 11.49 27.81 -6.48
N MET A 383 10.15 27.70 -6.41
CA MET A 383 9.47 26.41 -6.23
C MET A 383 9.51 25.55 -7.49
N LYS A 384 9.37 26.15 -8.69
CA LYS A 384 9.57 25.44 -9.97
C LYS A 384 11.02 24.97 -10.14
N GLN A 385 11.97 25.76 -9.65
CA GLN A 385 13.38 25.39 -9.67
C GLN A 385 13.68 24.24 -8.69
N SER A 386 13.15 24.31 -7.47
CA SER A 386 13.25 23.23 -6.48
C SER A 386 12.53 21.94 -6.91
N LEU A 387 11.36 22.05 -7.55
CA LEU A 387 10.65 20.88 -8.09
C LEU A 387 11.43 20.23 -9.24
N ALA A 388 11.98 21.06 -10.15
CA ALA A 388 12.79 20.56 -11.25
C ALA A 388 14.11 19.91 -10.77
N GLU A 389 14.71 20.43 -9.68
CA GLU A 389 15.88 19.84 -9.06
C GLU A 389 15.53 18.49 -8.40
N GLN A 390 14.39 18.40 -7.67
CA GLN A 390 13.92 17.12 -7.08
C GLN A 390 13.53 16.10 -8.15
N GLU A 391 12.87 16.53 -9.23
CA GLU A 391 12.58 15.65 -10.36
C GLU A 391 13.86 15.17 -11.04
N ALA A 392 14.84 16.05 -11.24
CA ALA A 392 16.13 15.70 -11.82
C ALA A 392 16.91 14.69 -10.93
N GLU A 393 16.82 14.85 -9.61
CA GLU A 393 17.47 13.93 -8.66
C GLU A 393 16.74 12.57 -8.61
N ARG A 394 15.40 12.57 -8.65
CA ARG A 394 14.56 11.36 -8.75
C ARG A 394 14.82 10.61 -10.06
N TYR A 395 14.90 11.32 -11.18
CA TYR A 395 15.26 10.75 -12.48
C TYR A 395 16.70 10.24 -12.50
N ARG A 396 17.61 10.90 -11.79
CA ARG A 396 19.00 10.44 -11.66
C ARG A 396 19.10 9.12 -10.93
N MET A 397 18.32 8.94 -9.85
CA MET A 397 18.24 7.66 -9.13
C MET A 397 17.59 6.57 -9.97
N LEU A 398 16.49 6.90 -10.68
CA LEU A 398 15.84 5.98 -11.59
C LEU A 398 16.78 5.58 -12.74
N TYR A 399 17.53 6.55 -13.29
CA TYR A 399 18.55 6.29 -14.31
C TYR A 399 19.63 5.34 -13.79
N GLN A 400 20.15 5.57 -12.60
CA GLN A 400 21.17 4.69 -11.99
C GLN A 400 20.63 3.28 -11.75
N GLN A 401 19.38 3.16 -11.30
CA GLN A 401 18.73 1.86 -11.09
C GLN A 401 18.55 1.11 -12.41
N VAL A 402 18.05 1.78 -13.45
CA VAL A 402 17.85 1.16 -14.78
C VAL A 402 19.19 0.85 -15.46
N GLU A 403 20.21 1.68 -15.28
CA GLU A 403 21.56 1.42 -15.79
C GLU A 403 22.21 0.22 -15.10
N TYR A 404 22.03 0.09 -13.79
CA TYR A 404 22.42 -1.08 -13.02
C TYR A 404 21.68 -2.36 -13.48
N GLU A 405 20.36 -2.28 -13.68
CA GLU A 405 19.56 -3.40 -14.21
C GLU A 405 19.99 -3.78 -15.64
N LYS A 406 20.32 -2.79 -16.47
CA LYS A 406 20.84 -2.99 -17.82
C LYS A 406 22.20 -3.67 -17.82
N GLU A 407 23.12 -3.23 -16.95
CA GLU A 407 24.44 -3.85 -16.80
C GLU A 407 24.29 -5.30 -16.34
N ASN A 408 23.46 -5.57 -15.32
CA ASN A 408 23.18 -6.93 -14.85
C ASN A 408 22.56 -7.82 -15.95
N LEU A 409 21.56 -7.31 -16.70
CA LEU A 409 20.96 -8.04 -17.81
C LEU A 409 21.96 -8.30 -18.95
N SER A 410 22.83 -7.33 -19.24
CA SER A 410 23.89 -7.46 -20.25
C SER A 410 24.94 -8.47 -19.83
N GLU A 411 25.33 -8.47 -18.56
CA GLU A 411 26.29 -9.41 -17.98
C GLU A 411 25.73 -10.84 -17.99
N LEU A 412 24.47 -11.01 -17.56
CA LEU A 412 23.76 -12.29 -17.59
C LEU A 412 23.60 -12.83 -19.01
N LEU A 413 23.34 -11.98 -20.01
CA LEU A 413 23.31 -12.36 -21.42
C LEU A 413 24.67 -12.80 -21.94
N SER A 414 25.76 -12.18 -21.45
CA SER A 414 27.12 -12.50 -21.88
C SER A 414 27.67 -13.79 -21.24
N GLN A 415 27.21 -14.11 -20.02
CA GLN A 415 27.70 -15.25 -19.22
C GLN A 415 26.90 -16.55 -19.46
N SER A 416 25.67 -16.47 -19.99
CA SER A 416 24.80 -17.63 -20.19
C SER A 416 24.87 -18.16 -21.62
N SER A 417 25.63 -19.23 -21.84
CA SER A 417 25.67 -19.98 -23.10
C SER A 417 24.42 -20.83 -23.36
N ASP A 418 23.56 -21.08 -22.35
CA ASP A 418 22.48 -22.08 -22.37
C ASP A 418 21.07 -21.51 -22.41
N LEU A 419 20.90 -20.20 -22.61
CA LEU A 419 19.57 -19.61 -22.85
C LEU A 419 19.00 -20.07 -24.21
N ASP A 420 17.74 -20.51 -24.24
CA ASP A 420 17.04 -20.79 -25.48
C ASP A 420 16.99 -19.53 -26.37
N LYS A 421 16.92 -19.75 -27.68
CA LYS A 421 16.98 -18.68 -28.69
C LYS A 421 15.86 -17.65 -28.55
N GLU A 422 14.69 -18.08 -28.11
CA GLU A 422 13.50 -17.23 -27.96
C GLU A 422 13.60 -16.30 -26.76
N THR A 423 13.98 -16.84 -25.60
CA THR A 423 14.23 -16.08 -24.38
C THR A 423 15.35 -15.07 -24.55
N ARG A 424 16.44 -15.44 -25.24
CA ARG A 424 17.55 -14.54 -25.55
C ARG A 424 17.11 -13.37 -26.43
N THR A 425 16.24 -13.62 -27.39
CA THR A 425 15.70 -12.58 -28.29
C THR A 425 14.85 -11.58 -27.51
N VAL A 426 13.98 -12.05 -26.60
CA VAL A 426 13.10 -11.18 -25.79
C VAL A 426 13.90 -10.34 -24.78
N VAL A 427 14.94 -10.91 -24.18
CA VAL A 427 15.84 -10.15 -23.29
C VAL A 427 16.59 -9.07 -24.05
N ALA A 428 17.07 -9.38 -25.28
CA ALA A 428 17.73 -8.39 -26.14
C ALA A 428 16.77 -7.26 -26.56
N GLN A 429 15.53 -7.58 -26.92
CA GLN A 429 14.49 -6.58 -27.23
C GLN A 429 14.18 -5.67 -26.04
N ARG A 430 14.12 -6.21 -24.82
CA ARG A 430 13.94 -5.39 -23.60
C ARG A 430 15.10 -4.45 -23.35
N LEU A 431 16.35 -4.91 -23.54
CA LEU A 431 17.53 -4.07 -23.45
C LEU A 431 17.52 -2.93 -24.49
N GLU A 432 17.09 -3.24 -25.71
CA GLU A 432 16.95 -2.23 -26.78
C GLU A 432 15.86 -1.21 -26.46
N LEU A 433 14.72 -1.66 -25.94
CA LEU A 433 13.63 -0.81 -25.49
C LEU A 433 14.06 0.11 -24.34
N LEU A 434 14.80 -0.40 -23.35
CA LEU A 434 15.39 0.41 -22.26
C LEU A 434 16.32 1.49 -22.82
N ASN A 435 17.18 1.14 -23.78
CA ASN A 435 18.05 2.13 -24.45
C ASN A 435 17.25 3.21 -25.19
N LYS A 436 16.13 2.87 -25.80
CA LYS A 436 15.24 3.84 -26.49
C LYS A 436 14.55 4.76 -25.47
N PHE A 437 14.05 4.23 -24.36
CA PHE A 437 13.53 5.08 -23.28
C PHE A 437 14.58 6.05 -22.74
N PHE A 438 15.83 5.64 -22.61
CA PHE A 438 16.92 6.54 -22.26
C PHE A 438 17.14 7.63 -23.31
N ALA A 439 17.15 7.25 -24.59
CA ALA A 439 17.32 8.21 -25.69
C ALA A 439 16.16 9.24 -25.72
N VAL A 440 14.91 8.80 -25.51
CA VAL A 440 13.74 9.68 -25.36
C VAL A 440 13.95 10.66 -24.21
N TYR A 441 14.38 10.16 -23.06
CA TYR A 441 14.58 10.96 -21.86
C TYR A 441 15.68 12.03 -22.05
N ILE A 442 16.81 11.64 -22.66
CA ILE A 442 17.95 12.53 -22.90
C ILE A 442 17.61 13.59 -23.96
N THR A 443 16.89 13.19 -25.00
CA THR A 443 16.67 14.03 -26.18
C THR A 443 15.32 14.75 -26.19
N ASN A 444 14.37 14.28 -25.35
CA ASN A 444 12.96 14.72 -25.33
C ASN A 444 12.31 14.66 -26.74
N ASN A 445 12.70 13.66 -27.56
CA ASN A 445 12.29 13.52 -28.95
C ASN A 445 11.01 12.70 -29.05
N SER A 446 9.94 13.31 -29.56
CA SER A 446 8.61 12.69 -29.71
C SER A 446 8.57 11.50 -30.69
N ASP A 447 9.45 11.46 -31.68
CA ASP A 447 9.48 10.37 -32.67
C ASP A 447 10.12 9.12 -32.07
N ILE A 448 11.15 9.27 -31.24
CA ILE A 448 11.75 8.16 -30.47
C ILE A 448 10.73 7.62 -29.46
N ASN A 449 9.93 8.49 -28.83
CA ASN A 449 8.88 8.09 -27.89
C ASN A 449 7.82 7.21 -28.57
N ARG A 450 7.30 7.62 -29.75
CA ARG A 450 6.36 6.82 -30.54
C ARG A 450 6.94 5.47 -30.98
N SER A 451 8.24 5.42 -31.33
CA SER A 451 8.92 4.17 -31.67
C SER A 451 9.02 3.24 -30.47
N ALA A 452 9.40 3.78 -29.29
CA ALA A 452 9.49 3.02 -28.06
C ALA A 452 8.11 2.48 -27.60
N ASP A 453 7.04 3.29 -27.72
CA ASP A 453 5.66 2.89 -27.40
C ASP A 453 5.19 1.74 -28.33
N LYS A 454 5.48 1.83 -29.64
CA LYS A 454 5.11 0.78 -30.59
C LYS A 454 5.83 -0.54 -30.31
N GLU A 455 7.12 -0.49 -30.02
CA GLU A 455 7.90 -1.69 -29.67
C GLU A 455 7.45 -2.30 -28.33
N LEU A 456 7.04 -1.45 -27.37
CA LEU A 456 6.43 -1.91 -26.13
C LEU A 456 5.11 -2.64 -26.40
N GLU A 457 4.26 -2.09 -27.26
CA GLU A 457 3.02 -2.76 -27.68
C GLU A 457 3.28 -4.11 -28.36
N GLU A 458 4.28 -4.17 -29.24
CA GLU A 458 4.67 -5.41 -29.92
C GLU A 458 5.22 -6.45 -28.91
N LEU A 459 6.04 -6.02 -27.94
CA LEU A 459 6.54 -6.87 -26.87
C LEU A 459 5.41 -7.41 -25.98
N LEU A 460 4.44 -6.56 -25.62
CA LEU A 460 3.28 -6.92 -24.82
C LEU A 460 2.28 -7.81 -25.56
N ALA A 461 2.27 -7.78 -26.91
CA ALA A 461 1.41 -8.62 -27.74
C ALA A 461 1.82 -10.11 -27.68
N ASN A 462 3.11 -10.40 -27.55
CA ASN A 462 3.62 -11.76 -27.32
C ASN A 462 3.61 -12.08 -25.82
N LYS A 463 2.46 -12.57 -25.34
CA LYS A 463 2.18 -12.75 -23.92
C LYS A 463 3.10 -13.76 -23.24
N ASP A 464 3.30 -14.92 -23.87
CA ASP A 464 4.08 -16.01 -23.29
C ASP A 464 5.54 -15.58 -23.16
N ALA A 465 6.12 -15.01 -24.21
CA ALA A 465 7.47 -14.49 -24.19
C ALA A 465 7.61 -13.30 -23.21
N PHE A 466 6.59 -12.45 -23.10
CA PHE A 466 6.60 -11.36 -22.12
C PHE A 466 6.50 -11.89 -20.68
N MET A 467 5.66 -12.90 -20.41
CA MET A 467 5.53 -13.55 -19.11
C MET A 467 6.83 -14.25 -18.69
N SER A 468 7.41 -15.05 -19.57
CA SER A 468 8.70 -15.74 -19.33
C SER A 468 9.86 -14.76 -19.15
N SER A 469 9.94 -13.70 -19.96
CA SER A 469 10.96 -12.65 -19.83
C SER A 469 10.84 -11.87 -18.52
N THR A 470 9.62 -11.74 -17.99
CA THR A 470 9.39 -11.07 -16.70
C THR A 470 9.79 -11.97 -15.54
N ARG A 471 9.48 -13.27 -15.60
CA ARG A 471 10.00 -14.26 -14.63
C ARG A 471 11.52 -14.23 -14.60
N LEU A 472 12.20 -14.20 -15.75
CA LEU A 472 13.65 -14.15 -15.84
C LEU A 472 14.22 -12.86 -15.17
N ALA A 473 13.57 -11.72 -15.39
CA ALA A 473 13.96 -10.45 -14.76
C ALA A 473 13.83 -10.51 -13.23
N PHE A 474 12.74 -11.11 -12.72
CA PHE A 474 12.56 -11.32 -11.28
C PHE A 474 13.54 -12.36 -10.71
N THR A 475 13.97 -13.33 -11.51
CA THR A 475 15.01 -14.29 -11.11
C THR A 475 16.35 -13.60 -10.86
N GLY A 476 16.68 -12.58 -11.65
CA GLY A 476 17.90 -11.79 -11.47
C GLY A 476 17.81 -10.76 -10.34
N SER A 477 16.72 -10.02 -10.25
CA SER A 477 16.56 -8.90 -9.31
C SER A 477 16.04 -9.31 -7.93
N HIS A 478 15.23 -10.38 -7.83
CA HIS A 478 14.62 -10.86 -6.59
C HIS A 478 14.66 -12.40 -6.50
N PRO A 479 15.84 -13.01 -6.48
CA PRO A 479 16.00 -14.46 -6.53
C PRO A 479 15.30 -15.20 -5.40
N ASP A 480 15.25 -14.62 -4.22
CA ASP A 480 14.63 -15.26 -3.08
C ASP A 480 13.09 -15.25 -3.19
N PHE A 481 12.50 -14.25 -3.85
CA PHE A 481 11.09 -14.24 -4.18
C PHE A 481 10.72 -15.39 -5.14
N ILE A 482 11.49 -15.62 -6.18
CA ILE A 482 11.26 -16.72 -7.12
C ILE A 482 11.43 -18.09 -6.44
N LYS A 483 12.49 -18.29 -5.69
CA LYS A 483 12.73 -19.51 -4.91
C LYS A 483 11.58 -19.84 -3.94
N TYR A 484 11.01 -18.83 -3.30
CA TYR A 484 9.87 -19.02 -2.44
C TYR A 484 8.66 -19.59 -3.21
N LEU A 485 8.34 -19.05 -4.39
CA LEU A 485 7.23 -19.54 -5.21
C LEU A 485 7.49 -20.96 -5.75
N GLU A 486 8.71 -21.29 -6.15
CA GLU A 486 9.10 -22.64 -6.60
C GLU A 486 8.92 -23.69 -5.52
N LYS A 487 9.26 -23.38 -4.28
CA LYS A 487 9.16 -24.29 -3.15
C LYS A 487 7.73 -24.62 -2.71
N HIS A 488 6.74 -23.78 -3.11
CA HIS A 488 5.33 -24.09 -2.90
C HIS A 488 4.70 -24.89 -4.04
N ASN A 489 5.52 -25.56 -4.86
CA ASN A 489 5.08 -26.40 -5.97
C ASN A 489 4.18 -25.66 -6.99
N LEU A 490 4.43 -24.34 -7.22
CA LEU A 490 3.80 -23.69 -8.34
C LEU A 490 4.51 -24.07 -9.63
N THR A 491 3.71 -24.24 -10.66
CA THR A 491 4.20 -24.44 -12.03
C THR A 491 4.87 -23.15 -12.52
N GLU A 492 5.74 -23.25 -13.52
CA GLU A 492 6.39 -22.08 -14.15
C GLU A 492 5.39 -21.04 -14.58
N TRP A 493 4.27 -21.45 -15.17
CA TRP A 493 3.20 -20.55 -15.58
C TRP A 493 2.50 -19.86 -14.41
N GLU A 494 2.25 -20.56 -13.28
CA GLU A 494 1.70 -19.95 -12.06
C GLU A 494 2.67 -18.93 -11.45
N ILE A 495 3.94 -19.21 -11.54
CA ILE A 495 5.01 -18.30 -11.13
C ILE A 495 5.00 -17.04 -12.00
N GLU A 496 4.92 -17.19 -13.32
CA GLU A 496 4.79 -16.09 -14.27
C GLU A 496 3.53 -15.26 -14.03
N TYR A 497 2.40 -15.93 -13.79
CA TYR A 497 1.12 -15.30 -13.44
C TYR A 497 1.24 -14.46 -12.16
N CYS A 498 1.93 -14.96 -11.20
CA CYS A 498 2.18 -14.30 -9.94
C CYS A 498 3.14 -13.11 -10.11
N CYS A 499 4.09 -13.16 -11.04
CA CYS A 499 4.95 -12.04 -11.42
C CYS A 499 4.15 -10.84 -11.96
N LEU A 500 3.00 -11.05 -12.62
CA LEU A 500 2.11 -9.96 -13.03
C LEU A 500 1.54 -9.18 -11.84
N TYR A 501 1.20 -9.85 -10.75
CA TYR A 501 0.77 -9.17 -9.52
C TYR A 501 1.90 -8.40 -8.84
N ALA A 502 3.09 -8.94 -8.94
CA ALA A 502 4.30 -8.34 -8.40
C ALA A 502 4.70 -7.06 -9.17
N LEU A 503 4.42 -6.97 -10.48
CA LEU A 503 4.47 -5.71 -11.24
C LEU A 503 3.39 -4.68 -10.81
N GLY A 504 2.47 -5.03 -9.90
CA GLY A 504 1.42 -4.15 -9.39
C GLY A 504 0.11 -4.24 -10.13
N LEU A 505 -0.03 -5.15 -11.13
CA LEU A 505 -1.31 -5.37 -11.79
C LEU A 505 -2.36 -5.86 -10.80
N LYS A 506 -3.58 -5.34 -10.90
CA LYS A 506 -4.75 -5.79 -10.13
C LYS A 506 -5.33 -7.05 -10.78
N GLY A 507 -6.04 -7.87 -10.02
CA GLY A 507 -6.62 -9.12 -10.53
C GLY A 507 -7.44 -8.95 -11.82
N LYS A 508 -8.21 -7.85 -11.93
CA LYS A 508 -8.97 -7.53 -13.13
C LYS A 508 -8.07 -7.22 -14.34
N GLU A 509 -6.97 -6.53 -14.12
CA GLU A 509 -5.99 -6.18 -15.17
C GLU A 509 -5.23 -7.41 -15.63
N VAL A 510 -4.81 -8.28 -14.71
CA VAL A 510 -4.21 -9.59 -15.00
C VAL A 510 -5.17 -10.45 -15.81
N GLY A 511 -6.43 -10.58 -15.37
CA GLY A 511 -7.47 -11.34 -16.10
C GLY A 511 -7.72 -10.81 -17.50
N THR A 512 -7.72 -9.49 -17.68
CA THR A 512 -7.87 -8.83 -18.98
C THR A 512 -6.66 -9.10 -19.89
N TYR A 513 -5.45 -9.01 -19.33
CA TYR A 513 -4.21 -9.20 -20.08
C TYR A 513 -4.06 -10.63 -20.60
N ILE A 514 -4.30 -11.63 -19.73
CA ILE A 514 -4.18 -13.05 -20.10
C ILE A 514 -5.39 -13.57 -20.90
N LYS A 515 -6.52 -12.83 -20.96
CA LYS A 515 -7.77 -13.20 -21.65
C LYS A 515 -8.34 -14.59 -21.25
N LEU A 516 -8.14 -15.01 -20.01
CA LEU A 516 -8.67 -16.27 -19.48
C LEU A 516 -9.97 -16.02 -18.70
N ARG A 517 -11.05 -16.71 -19.10
CA ARG A 517 -12.36 -16.68 -18.38
C ARG A 517 -12.27 -17.32 -16.98
N SER A 518 -11.24 -18.12 -16.72
CA SER A 518 -11.00 -18.85 -15.46
C SER A 518 -10.02 -18.16 -14.50
N HIS A 519 -9.76 -16.87 -14.68
CA HIS A 519 -8.83 -16.08 -13.82
C HIS A 519 -9.05 -16.28 -12.31
N TYR A 520 -10.32 -16.37 -11.87
CA TYR A 520 -10.66 -16.62 -10.47
C TYR A 520 -10.23 -18.01 -9.98
N ASN A 521 -10.38 -19.04 -10.83
CA ASN A 521 -9.98 -20.41 -10.48
C ASN A 521 -8.47 -20.50 -10.32
N ILE A 522 -7.72 -19.92 -11.23
CA ILE A 522 -6.25 -19.86 -11.17
C ILE A 522 -5.78 -19.15 -9.90
N SER A 523 -6.38 -18.00 -9.60
CA SER A 523 -6.06 -17.27 -8.36
C SER A 523 -6.38 -18.10 -7.11
N SER A 524 -7.45 -18.92 -7.15
CA SER A 524 -7.83 -19.82 -6.05
C SER A 524 -6.85 -20.96 -5.90
N GLU A 525 -6.44 -21.59 -6.99
CA GLU A 525 -5.44 -22.68 -7.00
C GLU A 525 -4.08 -22.21 -6.47
N ILE A 526 -3.65 -21.04 -6.91
CA ILE A 526 -2.42 -20.42 -6.41
C ILE A 526 -2.55 -20.12 -4.91
N ARG A 527 -3.70 -19.60 -4.47
CA ARG A 527 -3.97 -19.36 -3.05
C ARG A 527 -3.88 -20.63 -2.22
N GLU A 528 -4.47 -21.71 -2.68
CA GLU A 528 -4.44 -23.02 -2.02
C GLU A 528 -3.00 -23.55 -1.89
N LYS A 529 -2.23 -23.49 -2.97
CA LYS A 529 -0.80 -23.86 -2.97
C LYS A 529 0.03 -22.99 -2.04
N LEU A 530 -0.38 -21.73 -1.84
CA LEU A 530 0.24 -20.79 -0.91
C LEU A 530 -0.27 -20.94 0.54
N GLY A 531 -1.20 -21.87 0.81
CA GLY A 531 -1.77 -22.13 2.13
C GLY A 531 -2.75 -21.06 2.62
N LEU A 532 -3.46 -20.36 1.71
CA LEU A 532 -4.31 -19.19 1.95
C LEU A 532 -5.76 -19.58 2.16
N GLY A 533 -6.32 -19.28 3.32
CA GLY A 533 -7.74 -19.45 3.61
C GLY A 533 -8.64 -18.49 2.82
N GLU A 534 -9.95 -18.77 2.78
CA GLU A 534 -10.95 -17.93 2.08
C GLU A 534 -11.02 -16.49 2.63
N THR A 535 -10.68 -16.29 3.88
CA THR A 535 -10.73 -14.99 4.61
C THR A 535 -9.45 -14.18 4.52
N ASP A 536 -8.39 -14.72 3.93
CA ASP A 536 -7.11 -14.03 3.80
C ASP A 536 -7.13 -12.99 2.68
N THR A 537 -6.26 -11.98 2.78
CA THR A 537 -6.17 -10.87 1.82
C THR A 537 -6.05 -11.33 0.37
N ASN A 538 -6.49 -10.50 -0.55
CA ASN A 538 -6.43 -10.73 -2.00
C ASN A 538 -5.01 -11.14 -2.45
N LEU A 539 -4.92 -12.13 -3.36
CA LEU A 539 -3.67 -12.66 -3.90
C LEU A 539 -2.70 -11.56 -4.35
N GLY A 540 -3.18 -10.56 -5.07
CA GLY A 540 -2.32 -9.47 -5.56
C GLY A 540 -1.75 -8.59 -4.44
N ILE A 541 -2.51 -8.37 -3.36
CA ILE A 541 -2.02 -7.64 -2.18
C ILE A 541 -0.97 -8.47 -1.45
N TYR A 542 -1.25 -9.75 -1.32
CA TYR A 542 -0.31 -10.71 -0.72
C TYR A 542 1.02 -10.74 -1.47
N ILE A 543 0.96 -10.92 -2.79
CA ILE A 543 2.12 -11.02 -3.64
C ILE A 543 2.96 -9.73 -3.62
N ARG A 544 2.33 -8.54 -3.61
CA ARG A 544 3.05 -7.26 -3.46
C ARG A 544 3.73 -7.09 -2.10
N LYS A 545 3.03 -7.44 -1.03
CA LYS A 545 3.63 -7.45 0.31
C LYS A 545 4.73 -8.50 0.45
N LEU A 546 4.65 -9.58 -0.28
CA LEU A 546 5.66 -10.61 -0.35
C LEU A 546 6.95 -10.05 -0.96
N LEU A 547 6.86 -9.37 -2.07
CA LEU A 547 8.01 -8.74 -2.72
C LEU A 547 8.68 -7.70 -1.79
N ASP A 548 7.88 -6.81 -1.12
CA ASP A 548 8.40 -5.78 -0.21
C ASP A 548 9.13 -6.32 1.03
N ARG A 549 8.95 -7.58 1.39
CA ARG A 549 9.62 -8.21 2.54
C ARG A 549 10.93 -8.89 2.18
N VAL A 550 11.12 -9.23 0.89
CA VAL A 550 12.21 -10.06 0.38
C VAL A 550 13.25 -9.23 -0.35
N SER A 551 12.85 -8.02 -0.80
CA SER A 551 13.80 -7.01 -1.25
C SER A 551 14.45 -6.35 -0.05
#